data_c298e5ddb710a8dd97a6df6ee27438b9
#
_entry.id   c298e5ddb710a8dd97a6df6ee27438b9
#
_cell.length_a   1.000
_cell.length_b   1.000
_cell.length_c   1.000
_cell.angle_alpha   90.00
_cell.angle_beta   90.00
_cell.angle_gamma   90.00
#
_symmetry.space_group_name_H-M   'P 1'
#
loop_
_entity.id
_entity.type
_entity.pdbx_description
1 polymer ?
#
loop_
_entity_poly.entity_id
_entity_poly.type
_entity_poly.pdbx_seq_one_letter_code
_entity_poly.pdbx_strand_id
1 'polypeptide(L)'
;MKKVLSLLLIAVLCFGLMTGCGGKEELAENLYDQYDLPSMVTLPDYSSYSFEEKEVTVTDEDIEDTVRVFLEGLATVEEVKEGTVEKGDKVKIAYEGVLDNGYTSERMKTESTEITLGNAGYIDGFEAGLYGATIGEEVSLKLQFPENYGVEELNGQPVTFKVTVLSKSVSTIPELTDKLVKENSNYKTIAKFKEAAAEELKKFMQEEEVMSVKGMIYDKLFGEAEVPELIEEEVQREMDRLEANYRDIASMYGQDWETFLAESLAFTEEQFFAELETYGRDIVKSKMIVYTFAKAEGVAVTQDEYEAALDEVMLSLGINEPSLFEMYMGCSVEEYAALNHIHLNLTLDKVLNKIYPDVVTNSSLKAE
;
A
#
# COMPACT_ATOMS: atom_id res chain seq x y z
N MET A 1 20.44 -6.85 -0.40
CA MET A 1 19.00 -6.79 -0.14
C MET A 1 18.34 -6.79 -1.51
N LYS A 2 17.97 -7.97 -2.00
CA LYS A 2 17.26 -8.13 -3.26
C LYS A 2 15.86 -7.55 -3.05
N LYS A 3 15.49 -6.59 -3.86
CA LYS A 3 14.19 -5.97 -3.91
C LYS A 3 13.17 -7.06 -4.25
N VAL A 4 12.51 -7.59 -3.26
CA VAL A 4 11.19 -8.17 -3.41
C VAL A 4 10.26 -6.97 -3.60
N LEU A 5 10.35 -6.35 -4.75
CA LEU A 5 9.32 -5.49 -5.28
C LEU A 5 8.35 -6.43 -5.97
N SER A 6 7.83 -7.36 -5.17
CA SER A 6 6.84 -8.29 -5.64
C SER A 6 5.58 -7.51 -6.00
N LEU A 7 4.91 -8.01 -6.91
CA LEU A 7 3.57 -7.77 -7.45
C LEU A 7 2.50 -7.21 -6.48
N LEU A 8 2.79 -7.08 -5.20
CA LEU A 8 1.96 -6.39 -4.19
C LEU A 8 1.72 -4.89 -4.50
N LEU A 9 2.49 -4.28 -5.40
CA LEU A 9 2.25 -2.90 -5.87
C LEU A 9 1.13 -2.82 -6.90
N ILE A 10 0.57 -3.93 -7.31
CA ILE A 10 -0.39 -4.05 -8.40
C ILE A 10 -1.82 -3.80 -7.94
N ALA A 11 -2.12 -4.08 -6.69
CA ALA A 11 -3.45 -3.84 -6.11
C ALA A 11 -3.81 -2.34 -5.93
N VAL A 12 -2.86 -1.43 -6.05
CA VAL A 12 -3.07 0.01 -5.79
C VAL A 12 -3.29 0.84 -7.06
N LEU A 13 -3.06 0.28 -8.26
CA LEU A 13 -3.12 1.03 -9.52
C LEU A 13 -4.40 0.84 -10.34
N CYS A 14 -5.42 0.16 -9.82
CA CYS A 14 -6.71 0.07 -10.49
C CYS A 14 -7.57 1.31 -10.30
N PHE A 15 -7.15 2.45 -10.79
CA PHE A 15 -8.01 3.59 -11.04
C PHE A 15 -8.20 3.77 -12.55
N GLY A 16 -9.37 3.36 -13.01
CA GLY A 16 -9.95 3.89 -14.24
C GLY A 16 -10.21 2.93 -15.39
N LEU A 17 -11.50 2.60 -15.55
CA LEU A 17 -12.27 2.40 -16.79
C LEU A 17 -11.79 1.39 -17.87
N MET A 18 -12.61 0.38 -18.11
CA MET A 18 -13.20 -0.08 -19.36
C MET A 18 -13.26 -1.61 -19.58
N THR A 19 -14.43 -2.01 -19.84
CA THR A 19 -15.06 -3.05 -20.67
C THR A 19 -14.18 -4.17 -21.26
N GLY A 20 -14.31 -5.36 -20.68
CA GLY A 20 -14.04 -6.62 -21.37
C GLY A 20 -15.22 -7.59 -21.12
N CYS A 21 -15.84 -8.11 -22.17
CA CYS A 21 -16.84 -9.15 -22.09
C CYS A 21 -16.19 -10.47 -21.67
N GLY A 22 -16.26 -10.79 -20.37
CA GLY A 22 -15.95 -12.11 -19.83
C GLY A 22 -17.23 -12.81 -19.37
N GLY A 23 -17.42 -14.08 -19.72
CA GLY A 23 -18.55 -14.88 -19.25
C GLY A 23 -18.50 -15.03 -17.73
N LYS A 24 -19.67 -15.33 -17.13
CA LYS A 24 -19.78 -15.67 -15.71
C LYS A 24 -18.78 -16.78 -15.37
N GLU A 25 -17.71 -16.43 -14.65
CA GLU A 25 -16.84 -17.46 -14.08
C GLU A 25 -17.62 -18.20 -12.98
N GLU A 26 -17.61 -19.53 -13.06
CA GLU A 26 -18.04 -20.37 -11.95
C GLU A 26 -17.17 -20.04 -10.73
N LEU A 27 -17.78 -20.05 -9.54
CA LEU A 27 -17.08 -19.88 -8.26
C LEU A 27 -15.78 -20.70 -8.25
N ALA A 28 -14.69 -20.13 -7.79
CA ALA A 28 -13.37 -20.78 -7.78
C ALA A 28 -13.36 -22.14 -7.07
N GLU A 29 -14.33 -22.38 -6.16
CA GLU A 29 -14.56 -23.66 -5.50
C GLU A 29 -14.83 -24.78 -6.51
N ASN A 30 -15.65 -24.55 -7.53
CA ASN A 30 -16.01 -25.55 -8.52
C ASN A 30 -14.81 -26.01 -9.38
N LEU A 31 -13.82 -25.14 -9.59
CA LEU A 31 -12.63 -25.48 -10.39
C LEU A 31 -11.75 -26.51 -9.68
N TYR A 32 -11.56 -26.37 -8.36
CA TYR A 32 -10.70 -27.27 -7.58
C TYR A 32 -11.40 -28.54 -7.10
N ASP A 33 -12.75 -28.60 -7.17
CA ASP A 33 -13.50 -29.80 -6.83
C ASP A 33 -13.30 -30.96 -7.81
N GLN A 34 -12.91 -30.67 -9.05
CA GLN A 34 -12.58 -31.70 -10.07
C GLN A 34 -11.27 -32.44 -9.74
N TYR A 35 -10.41 -31.91 -8.85
CA TYR A 35 -9.14 -32.53 -8.51
C TYR A 35 -9.19 -33.32 -7.20
N ASP A 36 -8.49 -34.45 -7.16
CA ASP A 36 -8.29 -35.22 -5.93
C ASP A 36 -7.14 -34.60 -5.10
N LEU A 37 -7.36 -33.37 -4.64
CA LEU A 37 -6.37 -32.61 -3.88
C LEU A 37 -5.75 -33.39 -2.68
N PRO A 38 -6.51 -34.19 -1.89
CA PRO A 38 -5.93 -34.98 -0.81
C PRO A 38 -4.87 -36.00 -1.26
N SER A 39 -4.87 -36.41 -2.53
CA SER A 39 -3.80 -37.25 -3.09
C SER A 39 -2.60 -36.47 -3.60
N MET A 40 -2.76 -35.18 -3.82
CA MET A 40 -1.74 -34.28 -4.41
C MET A 40 -1.01 -33.42 -3.37
N VAL A 41 -1.62 -33.22 -2.20
CA VAL A 41 -1.10 -32.35 -1.14
C VAL A 41 -1.00 -33.14 0.17
N THR A 42 0.18 -33.11 0.77
CA THR A 42 0.38 -33.66 2.12
C THR A 42 0.29 -32.51 3.12
N LEU A 43 -0.74 -32.53 3.97
CA LEU A 43 -0.89 -31.57 5.06
C LEU A 43 0.02 -31.94 6.26
N PRO A 44 0.55 -30.95 6.99
CA PRO A 44 1.27 -31.22 8.24
C PRO A 44 0.34 -31.72 9.34
N ASP A 45 0.91 -32.26 10.42
CA ASP A 45 0.14 -32.55 11.65
C ASP A 45 -0.04 -31.25 12.47
N TYR A 46 -1.04 -30.45 12.06
CA TYR A 46 -1.35 -29.16 12.67
C TYR A 46 -2.11 -29.27 14.01
N SER A 47 -2.53 -30.46 14.41
CA SER A 47 -3.20 -30.68 15.69
C SER A 47 -2.31 -30.41 16.91
N SER A 48 -1.00 -30.45 16.70
CA SER A 48 0.02 -30.22 17.74
C SER A 48 0.51 -28.77 17.83
N TYR A 49 0.07 -27.88 16.91
CA TYR A 49 0.54 -26.51 16.90
C TYR A 49 -0.14 -25.68 17.98
N SER A 50 0.65 -24.83 18.62
CA SER A 50 0.18 -23.85 19.60
C SER A 50 0.68 -22.48 19.19
N PHE A 51 -0.20 -21.50 19.19
CA PHE A 51 0.09 -20.11 18.91
C PHE A 51 -0.38 -19.28 20.10
N GLU A 52 0.48 -18.40 20.59
CA GLU A 52 0.17 -17.53 21.72
C GLU A 52 -0.05 -16.11 21.21
N GLU A 53 -1.22 -15.54 21.56
CA GLU A 53 -1.47 -14.11 21.37
C GLU A 53 -0.73 -13.33 22.45
N LYS A 54 -0.15 -12.20 22.07
CA LYS A 54 0.44 -11.27 23.04
C LYS A 54 -0.66 -10.42 23.66
N GLU A 55 -0.56 -10.20 24.96
CA GLU A 55 -1.45 -9.28 25.64
C GLU A 55 -1.24 -7.85 25.13
N VAL A 56 -2.28 -7.28 24.56
CA VAL A 56 -2.27 -5.90 24.06
C VAL A 56 -2.54 -4.94 25.20
N THR A 57 -1.61 -4.03 25.42
CA THR A 57 -1.73 -2.99 26.44
C THR A 57 -1.51 -1.62 25.80
N VAL A 58 -2.51 -0.76 25.88
CA VAL A 58 -2.39 0.65 25.46
C VAL A 58 -1.74 1.43 26.58
N THR A 59 -0.66 2.13 26.28
CA THR A 59 0.08 2.96 27.22
C THR A 59 -0.40 4.41 27.19
N ASP A 60 -0.04 5.19 28.22
CA ASP A 60 -0.29 6.64 28.20
C ASP A 60 0.43 7.33 27.03
N GLU A 61 1.58 6.84 26.61
CA GLU A 61 2.36 7.36 25.47
C GLU A 61 1.58 7.17 24.16
N ASP A 62 0.98 6.01 23.94
CA ASP A 62 0.17 5.73 22.75
C ASP A 62 -1.03 6.67 22.66
N ILE A 63 -1.66 6.97 23.83
CA ILE A 63 -2.78 7.91 23.87
C ILE A 63 -2.32 9.34 23.59
N GLU A 64 -1.16 9.76 24.13
CA GLU A 64 -0.60 11.10 23.86
C GLU A 64 -0.16 11.24 22.39
N ASP A 65 0.32 10.19 21.75
CA ASP A 65 0.62 10.17 20.33
C ASP A 65 -0.64 10.36 19.48
N THR A 66 -1.74 9.67 19.84
CA THR A 66 -3.05 9.88 19.20
C THR A 66 -3.54 11.32 19.36
N VAL A 67 -3.39 11.88 20.56
CA VAL A 67 -3.72 13.30 20.83
C VAL A 67 -2.84 14.23 19.98
N ARG A 68 -1.56 13.93 19.85
CA ARG A 68 -0.63 14.73 19.03
C ARG A 68 -1.06 14.74 17.56
N VAL A 69 -1.38 13.57 16.99
CA VAL A 69 -1.86 13.47 15.62
C VAL A 69 -3.17 14.25 15.41
N PHE A 70 -4.08 14.17 16.36
CA PHE A 70 -5.31 14.98 16.34
C PHE A 70 -5.00 16.49 16.31
N LEU A 71 -4.09 16.97 17.17
CA LEU A 71 -3.71 18.38 17.22
C LEU A 71 -2.96 18.83 16.00
N GLU A 72 -2.07 17.99 15.44
CA GLU A 72 -1.34 18.25 14.20
C GLU A 72 -2.30 18.39 13.01
N GLY A 73 -3.38 17.59 12.98
CA GLY A 73 -4.45 17.71 11.97
C GLY A 73 -5.26 19.01 12.08
N LEU A 74 -5.22 19.68 13.23
CA LEU A 74 -5.86 20.98 13.47
C LEU A 74 -4.88 22.16 13.41
N ALA A 75 -3.60 21.91 13.09
CA ALA A 75 -2.61 22.95 13.03
C ALA A 75 -2.95 23.99 11.94
N THR A 76 -2.75 25.25 12.28
CA THR A 76 -2.84 26.34 11.31
C THR A 76 -1.47 26.56 10.69
N VAL A 77 -1.44 26.69 9.36
CA VAL A 77 -0.21 26.98 8.63
C VAL A 77 -0.27 28.41 8.13
N GLU A 78 0.71 29.20 8.54
CA GLU A 78 0.87 30.59 8.09
C GLU A 78 2.12 30.69 7.20
N GLU A 79 2.00 31.44 6.11
CA GLU A 79 3.10 31.76 5.22
C GLU A 79 3.81 33.04 5.73
N VAL A 80 5.06 32.89 6.18
CA VAL A 80 5.87 34.00 6.67
C VAL A 80 6.88 34.41 5.60
N LYS A 81 6.94 35.71 5.32
CA LYS A 81 7.78 36.30 4.25
C LYS A 81 8.96 37.11 4.78
N GLU A 82 9.22 37.04 6.07
CA GLU A 82 10.30 37.74 6.74
C GLU A 82 10.99 36.78 7.73
N GLY A 83 12.26 37.09 8.07
CA GLY A 83 13.07 36.30 8.99
C GLY A 83 14.07 35.40 8.29
N THR A 84 14.58 34.42 9.00
CA THR A 84 15.57 33.45 8.51
C THR A 84 15.05 32.07 8.52
N VAL A 85 15.65 31.16 7.72
CA VAL A 85 15.27 29.76 7.61
C VAL A 85 16.31 28.83 8.23
N GLU A 86 15.85 27.72 8.78
CA GLU A 86 16.66 26.73 9.46
C GLU A 86 16.40 25.32 8.87
N LYS A 87 17.25 24.37 9.25
CA LYS A 87 17.02 22.96 8.89
C LYS A 87 15.68 22.48 9.46
N GLY A 88 14.86 21.83 8.62
CA GLY A 88 13.53 21.37 8.96
C GLY A 88 12.41 22.34 8.57
N ASP A 89 12.73 23.60 8.26
CA ASP A 89 11.72 24.55 7.77
C ASP A 89 11.15 24.11 6.43
N LYS A 90 9.83 24.18 6.29
CA LYS A 90 9.14 24.03 5.03
C LYS A 90 9.09 25.39 4.33
N VAL A 91 9.76 25.48 3.19
CA VAL A 91 10.01 26.76 2.51
C VAL A 91 9.58 26.72 1.04
N LYS A 92 9.18 27.87 0.52
CA LYS A 92 9.08 28.08 -0.92
C LYS A 92 10.36 28.75 -1.40
N ILE A 93 10.95 28.20 -2.45
CA ILE A 93 12.17 28.73 -3.06
C ILE A 93 11.98 28.96 -4.54
N ALA A 94 12.67 29.96 -5.08
CA ALA A 94 12.95 30.14 -6.49
C ALA A 94 14.44 29.93 -6.70
N TYR A 95 14.85 29.31 -7.79
CA TYR A 95 16.27 29.17 -8.11
C TYR A 95 16.53 29.12 -9.61
N GLU A 96 17.75 29.50 -9.97
CA GLU A 96 18.33 29.35 -11.30
C GLU A 96 19.78 28.86 -11.16
N GLY A 97 20.09 27.74 -11.83
CA GLY A 97 21.43 27.17 -11.91
C GLY A 97 22.09 27.46 -13.25
N VAL A 98 23.35 27.82 -13.19
CA VAL A 98 24.19 28.06 -14.38
C VAL A 98 25.51 27.33 -14.19
N LEU A 99 25.90 26.48 -15.16
CA LEU A 99 27.22 25.84 -15.17
C LEU A 99 28.32 26.88 -15.46
N ASP A 100 29.54 26.59 -15.07
CA ASP A 100 30.68 27.47 -15.33
C ASP A 100 30.95 27.75 -16.82
N ASN A 101 30.48 26.86 -17.70
CA ASN A 101 30.53 27.03 -19.16
C ASN A 101 29.37 27.89 -19.73
N GLY A 102 28.49 28.40 -18.86
CA GLY A 102 27.32 29.20 -19.22
C GLY A 102 26.07 28.40 -19.61
N TYR A 103 26.11 27.06 -19.52
CA TYR A 103 24.91 26.24 -19.80
C TYR A 103 23.89 26.36 -18.69
N THR A 104 22.61 26.45 -19.08
CA THR A 104 21.46 26.36 -18.18
C THR A 104 20.32 25.61 -18.89
N SER A 105 19.39 25.08 -18.14
CA SER A 105 18.23 24.35 -18.67
C SER A 105 16.99 24.53 -17.79
N GLU A 106 15.81 24.22 -18.32
CA GLU A 106 14.55 24.28 -17.58
C GLU A 106 14.57 23.41 -16.32
N ARG A 107 15.38 22.33 -16.28
CA ARG A 107 15.54 21.45 -15.12
C ARG A 107 16.36 22.11 -13.99
N MET A 108 17.10 23.15 -14.28
CA MET A 108 18.00 23.86 -13.35
C MET A 108 17.35 25.15 -12.84
N LYS A 109 16.08 25.43 -13.12
CA LYS A 109 15.39 26.63 -12.65
C LYS A 109 13.96 26.32 -12.23
N THR A 110 13.47 27.14 -11.32
CA THR A 110 12.06 27.19 -10.93
C THR A 110 11.74 28.59 -10.40
N GLU A 111 10.55 29.07 -10.71
CA GLU A 111 10.04 30.33 -10.15
C GLU A 111 9.46 30.15 -8.75
N SER A 112 9.00 28.92 -8.43
CA SER A 112 8.50 28.57 -7.10
C SER A 112 8.38 27.05 -6.94
N THR A 113 9.01 26.50 -5.91
CA THR A 113 8.80 25.13 -5.46
C THR A 113 8.84 25.09 -3.94
N GLU A 114 8.09 24.16 -3.36
CA GLU A 114 8.05 23.95 -1.92
C GLU A 114 8.96 22.78 -1.54
N ILE A 115 9.81 22.99 -0.54
CA ILE A 115 10.73 21.97 -0.04
C ILE A 115 10.80 22.01 1.49
N THR A 116 11.22 20.89 2.09
CA THR A 116 11.62 20.85 3.50
C THR A 116 13.14 20.83 3.57
N LEU A 117 13.75 21.84 4.14
CA LEU A 117 15.20 21.99 4.24
C LEU A 117 15.83 20.84 5.03
N GLY A 118 16.75 20.12 4.39
CA GLY A 118 17.44 18.95 4.96
C GLY A 118 16.80 17.60 4.61
N ASN A 119 15.74 17.59 3.79
CA ASN A 119 15.05 16.37 3.35
C ASN A 119 14.46 16.48 1.94
N ALA A 120 14.97 17.35 1.09
CA ALA A 120 14.41 17.58 -0.25
C ALA A 120 15.15 16.84 -1.37
N GLY A 121 16.32 16.27 -1.08
CA GLY A 121 17.05 15.43 -2.02
C GLY A 121 17.78 16.19 -3.12
N TYR A 122 18.07 17.46 -2.91
CA TYR A 122 18.92 18.24 -3.83
C TYR A 122 20.38 17.80 -3.77
N ILE A 123 21.21 18.28 -4.69
CA ILE A 123 22.64 17.99 -4.69
C ILE A 123 23.32 18.50 -3.42
N ASP A 124 24.42 17.86 -3.04
CA ASP A 124 25.14 18.14 -1.81
C ASP A 124 25.47 19.64 -1.65
N GLY A 125 25.14 20.19 -0.50
CA GLY A 125 25.37 21.59 -0.15
C GLY A 125 24.24 22.55 -0.55
N PHE A 126 23.30 22.16 -1.40
CA PHE A 126 22.21 23.05 -1.84
C PHE A 126 21.34 23.47 -0.65
N GLU A 127 20.77 22.52 0.07
CA GLU A 127 19.89 22.80 1.21
C GLU A 127 20.67 23.38 2.39
N ALA A 128 21.86 22.84 2.66
CA ALA A 128 22.71 23.30 3.75
C ALA A 128 23.19 24.76 3.54
N GLY A 129 23.39 25.17 2.30
CA GLY A 129 23.78 26.54 1.96
C GLY A 129 22.66 27.58 2.14
N LEU A 130 21.42 27.11 2.39
CA LEU A 130 20.29 27.98 2.69
C LEU A 130 20.04 28.14 4.19
N TYR A 131 20.69 27.36 5.06
CA TYR A 131 20.49 27.51 6.50
C TYR A 131 20.99 28.88 6.96
N GLY A 132 20.13 29.64 7.64
CA GLY A 132 20.35 31.00 8.06
C GLY A 132 20.10 32.07 6.98
N ALA A 133 19.67 31.65 5.78
CA ALA A 133 19.32 32.60 4.71
C ALA A 133 18.13 33.48 5.11
N THR A 134 18.21 34.76 4.76
CA THR A 134 17.11 35.71 4.96
C THR A 134 16.07 35.51 3.87
N ILE A 135 14.81 35.44 4.24
CA ILE A 135 13.68 35.33 3.30
C ILE A 135 13.66 36.61 2.43
N GLY A 136 13.54 36.41 1.12
CA GLY A 136 13.54 37.49 0.12
C GLY A 136 14.93 37.90 -0.39
N GLU A 137 16.02 37.43 0.22
CA GLU A 137 17.39 37.70 -0.27
C GLU A 137 17.89 36.56 -1.16
N GLU A 138 18.65 36.93 -2.21
CA GLU A 138 19.31 35.97 -3.10
C GLU A 138 20.56 35.40 -2.46
N VAL A 139 20.67 34.09 -2.39
CA VAL A 139 21.87 33.35 -1.94
C VAL A 139 22.51 32.69 -3.17
N SER A 140 23.83 32.90 -3.31
CA SER A 140 24.60 32.28 -4.39
C SER A 140 25.34 31.05 -3.86
N LEU A 141 24.99 29.87 -4.35
CA LEU A 141 25.57 28.60 -3.94
C LEU A 141 26.44 28.02 -5.06
N LYS A 142 27.74 27.86 -4.77
CA LYS A 142 28.70 27.20 -5.65
C LYS A 142 28.78 25.74 -5.29
N LEU A 143 28.27 24.87 -6.18
CA LEU A 143 28.11 23.45 -5.95
C LEU A 143 28.69 22.66 -7.10
N GLN A 144 28.65 21.33 -6.99
CA GLN A 144 29.05 20.41 -8.04
C GLN A 144 28.00 19.30 -8.14
N PHE A 145 27.59 18.97 -9.37
CA PHE A 145 26.76 17.80 -9.61
C PHE A 145 27.53 16.53 -9.32
N PRO A 146 26.89 15.47 -8.78
CA PRO A 146 27.51 14.16 -8.65
C PRO A 146 27.99 13.63 -10.01
N GLU A 147 29.03 12.79 -10.00
CA GLU A 147 29.56 12.15 -11.22
C GLU A 147 28.50 11.29 -11.95
N ASN A 148 27.55 10.72 -11.20
CA ASN A 148 26.46 9.89 -11.68
C ASN A 148 25.09 10.54 -11.40
N TYR A 149 24.91 11.79 -11.82
CA TYR A 149 23.63 12.50 -11.59
C TYR A 149 22.49 12.00 -12.45
N GLY A 150 22.81 11.23 -13.52
CA GLY A 150 21.81 10.64 -14.44
C GLY A 150 21.45 11.56 -15.63
N VAL A 151 22.09 12.73 -15.74
CA VAL A 151 21.97 13.63 -16.89
C VAL A 151 23.39 13.91 -17.38
N GLU A 152 23.73 13.41 -18.57
CA GLU A 152 25.10 13.37 -19.10
C GLU A 152 25.77 14.75 -19.11
N GLU A 153 25.02 15.80 -19.49
CA GLU A 153 25.50 17.17 -19.58
C GLU A 153 25.79 17.80 -18.22
N LEU A 154 25.24 17.24 -17.14
CA LEU A 154 25.38 17.75 -15.77
C LEU A 154 26.36 16.93 -14.93
N ASN A 155 26.64 15.69 -15.31
CA ASN A 155 27.50 14.79 -14.53
C ASN A 155 28.83 15.43 -14.19
N GLY A 156 29.17 15.53 -12.89
CA GLY A 156 30.41 16.08 -12.37
C GLY A 156 30.64 17.58 -12.66
N GLN A 157 29.66 18.31 -13.21
CA GLN A 157 29.82 19.70 -13.59
C GLN A 157 29.70 20.65 -12.41
N PRO A 158 30.57 21.65 -12.32
CA PRO A 158 30.42 22.73 -11.36
C PRO A 158 29.27 23.66 -11.77
N VAL A 159 28.48 24.07 -10.79
CA VAL A 159 27.29 24.88 -10.98
C VAL A 159 27.19 25.99 -9.94
N THR A 160 26.72 27.14 -10.35
CA THR A 160 26.31 28.21 -9.43
C THR A 160 24.79 28.33 -9.46
N PHE A 161 24.17 28.04 -8.30
CA PHE A 161 22.74 28.29 -8.11
C PHE A 161 22.54 29.65 -7.44
N LYS A 162 21.67 30.48 -8.01
CA LYS A 162 21.09 31.64 -7.35
C LYS A 162 19.74 31.22 -6.81
N VAL A 163 19.60 31.26 -5.50
CA VAL A 163 18.41 30.78 -4.80
C VAL A 163 17.84 31.90 -3.96
N THR A 164 16.54 32.11 -4.05
CA THR A 164 15.80 33.01 -3.18
C THR A 164 14.78 32.22 -2.39
N VAL A 165 14.82 32.29 -1.08
CA VAL A 165 13.74 31.80 -0.23
C VAL A 165 12.60 32.80 -0.29
N LEU A 166 11.49 32.43 -0.84
CA LEU A 166 10.32 33.32 -1.04
C LEU A 166 9.50 33.47 0.25
N SER A 167 9.37 32.38 0.98
CA SER A 167 8.62 32.31 2.23
C SER A 167 8.93 31.03 2.98
N LYS A 168 8.51 30.97 4.26
CA LYS A 168 8.45 29.73 5.00
C LYS A 168 7.05 29.49 5.58
N SER A 169 6.66 28.25 5.69
CA SER A 169 5.45 27.81 6.36
C SER A 169 5.72 27.59 7.84
N VAL A 170 4.99 28.29 8.69
CA VAL A 170 5.04 28.11 10.14
C VAL A 170 3.76 27.41 10.57
N SER A 171 3.89 26.21 11.10
CA SER A 171 2.78 25.44 11.63
C SER A 171 2.61 25.77 13.12
N THR A 172 1.41 26.19 13.50
CA THR A 172 1.05 26.42 14.91
C THR A 172 0.06 25.36 15.33
N ILE A 173 0.49 24.46 16.22
CA ILE A 173 -0.34 23.42 16.78
C ILE A 173 -1.16 24.05 17.92
N PRO A 174 -2.51 23.90 17.91
CA PRO A 174 -3.35 24.48 18.95
C PRO A 174 -3.15 23.76 20.30
N GLU A 175 -3.45 24.46 21.38
CA GLU A 175 -3.49 23.86 22.72
C GLU A 175 -4.71 22.95 22.87
N LEU A 176 -4.52 21.76 23.48
CA LEU A 176 -5.58 20.84 23.75
C LEU A 176 -6.52 21.40 24.84
N THR A 177 -7.75 21.68 24.49
CA THR A 177 -8.79 22.18 25.41
C THR A 177 -10.09 21.43 25.19
N ASP A 178 -10.97 21.38 26.21
CA ASP A 178 -12.31 20.81 26.09
C ASP A 178 -13.13 21.49 24.96
N LYS A 179 -12.90 22.79 24.76
CA LYS A 179 -13.53 23.53 23.67
C LYS A 179 -13.08 23.01 22.31
N LEU A 180 -11.76 22.86 22.12
CA LEU A 180 -11.18 22.37 20.86
C LEU A 180 -11.69 20.96 20.55
N VAL A 181 -11.66 20.07 21.53
CA VAL A 181 -12.19 18.70 21.41
C VAL A 181 -13.66 18.71 20.99
N LYS A 182 -14.49 19.52 21.64
CA LYS A 182 -15.93 19.61 21.33
C LYS A 182 -16.21 20.15 19.92
N GLU A 183 -15.38 21.06 19.43
CA GLU A 183 -15.57 21.69 18.11
C GLU A 183 -15.08 20.79 16.97
N ASN A 184 -14.14 19.86 17.24
CA ASN A 184 -13.45 19.07 16.21
C ASN A 184 -13.59 17.55 16.39
N SER A 185 -14.45 17.09 17.31
CA SER A 185 -14.72 15.67 17.53
C SER A 185 -16.15 15.45 18.03
N ASN A 186 -16.54 14.19 18.18
CA ASN A 186 -17.83 13.80 18.77
C ASN A 186 -17.84 13.86 20.31
N TYR A 187 -16.73 14.23 20.93
CA TYR A 187 -16.55 14.22 22.39
C TYR A 187 -16.66 15.64 22.97
N LYS A 188 -17.05 15.72 24.26
CA LYS A 188 -17.29 17.00 24.94
C LYS A 188 -16.12 17.45 25.81
N THR A 189 -15.23 16.54 26.19
CA THR A 189 -14.11 16.79 27.08
C THR A 189 -12.88 16.01 26.66
N ILE A 190 -11.70 16.51 27.03
CA ILE A 190 -10.42 15.82 26.83
C ILE A 190 -10.44 14.41 27.42
N ALA A 191 -11.02 14.26 28.63
CA ALA A 191 -11.08 12.96 29.30
C ALA A 191 -11.87 11.93 28.48
N LYS A 192 -13.03 12.33 27.92
CA LYS A 192 -13.84 11.43 27.08
C LYS A 192 -13.21 11.16 25.71
N PHE A 193 -12.50 12.11 25.16
CA PHE A 193 -11.72 11.93 23.94
C PHE A 193 -10.61 10.90 24.14
N LYS A 194 -9.79 11.05 25.18
CA LYS A 194 -8.70 10.12 25.51
C LYS A 194 -9.21 8.72 25.87
N GLU A 195 -10.34 8.61 26.58
CA GLU A 195 -10.99 7.33 26.90
C GLU A 195 -11.38 6.59 25.61
N ALA A 196 -12.04 7.28 24.68
CA ALA A 196 -12.44 6.69 23.41
C ALA A 196 -11.24 6.38 22.51
N ALA A 197 -10.22 7.26 22.45
CA ALA A 197 -8.99 7.00 21.75
C ALA A 197 -8.28 5.73 22.27
N ALA A 198 -8.25 5.53 23.59
CA ALA A 198 -7.69 4.33 24.19
C ALA A 198 -8.47 3.05 23.82
N GLU A 199 -9.81 3.13 23.79
CA GLU A 199 -10.65 2.00 23.37
C GLU A 199 -10.47 1.66 21.89
N GLU A 200 -10.47 2.65 21.02
CA GLU A 200 -10.25 2.46 19.57
C GLU A 200 -8.85 1.92 19.29
N LEU A 201 -7.83 2.49 19.93
CA LEU A 201 -6.44 2.05 19.77
C LEU A 201 -6.25 0.61 20.27
N LYS A 202 -6.85 0.26 21.42
CA LYS A 202 -6.83 -1.11 21.93
C LYS A 202 -7.46 -2.09 20.96
N LYS A 203 -8.60 -1.73 20.37
CA LYS A 203 -9.26 -2.54 19.36
C LYS A 203 -8.38 -2.73 18.14
N PHE A 204 -7.81 -1.65 17.61
CA PHE A 204 -6.88 -1.70 16.46
C PHE A 204 -5.67 -2.60 16.74
N MET A 205 -5.01 -2.43 17.88
CA MET A 205 -3.85 -3.26 18.25
C MET A 205 -4.21 -4.73 18.46
N GLN A 206 -5.43 -5.01 18.94
CA GLN A 206 -5.93 -6.40 19.04
C GLN A 206 -6.16 -7.01 17.66
N GLU A 207 -6.72 -6.26 16.73
CA GLU A 207 -6.90 -6.69 15.34
C GLU A 207 -5.55 -6.95 14.66
N GLU A 208 -4.55 -6.09 14.87
CA GLU A 208 -3.19 -6.29 14.38
C GLU A 208 -2.54 -7.55 14.97
N GLU A 209 -2.68 -7.80 16.27
CA GLU A 209 -2.14 -9.01 16.91
C GLU A 209 -2.80 -10.27 16.34
N VAL A 210 -4.14 -10.28 16.17
CA VAL A 210 -4.85 -11.40 15.52
C VAL A 210 -4.33 -11.63 14.10
N MET A 211 -4.14 -10.57 13.31
CA MET A 211 -3.57 -10.67 11.96
C MET A 211 -2.14 -11.20 11.98
N SER A 212 -1.33 -10.77 12.96
CA SER A 212 0.03 -11.28 13.16
C SER A 212 0.04 -12.78 13.47
N VAL A 213 -0.83 -13.23 14.37
CA VAL A 213 -0.95 -14.65 14.72
C VAL A 213 -1.48 -15.46 13.54
N LYS A 214 -2.48 -14.96 12.81
CA LYS A 214 -2.95 -15.60 11.55
C LYS A 214 -1.81 -15.74 10.54
N GLY A 215 -0.96 -14.72 10.41
CA GLY A 215 0.23 -14.78 9.55
C GLY A 215 1.20 -15.89 10.00
N MET A 216 1.50 -16.00 11.30
CA MET A 216 2.35 -17.07 11.81
C MET A 216 1.75 -18.47 11.58
N ILE A 217 0.44 -18.62 11.74
CA ILE A 217 -0.27 -19.87 11.46
C ILE A 217 -0.14 -20.20 9.97
N TYR A 218 -0.42 -19.23 9.10
CA TYR A 218 -0.30 -19.37 7.67
C TYR A 218 1.11 -19.83 7.27
N ASP A 219 2.14 -19.11 7.68
CA ASP A 219 3.53 -19.41 7.35
C ASP A 219 3.90 -20.83 7.76
N LYS A 220 3.45 -21.27 8.94
CA LYS A 220 3.73 -22.59 9.44
C LYS A 220 2.97 -23.69 8.67
N LEU A 221 1.67 -23.52 8.46
CA LEU A 221 0.85 -24.48 7.71
C LEU A 221 1.33 -24.63 6.27
N PHE A 222 1.62 -23.51 5.61
CA PHE A 222 2.07 -23.48 4.21
C PHE A 222 3.52 -23.91 4.05
N GLY A 223 4.38 -23.55 5.01
CA GLY A 223 5.81 -23.93 4.99
C GLY A 223 6.02 -25.42 5.20
N GLU A 224 5.13 -26.09 5.94
CA GLU A 224 5.22 -27.53 6.22
C GLU A 224 4.33 -28.40 5.32
N ALA A 225 3.41 -27.80 4.54
CA ALA A 225 2.64 -28.52 3.54
C ALA A 225 3.50 -28.88 2.32
N GLU A 226 3.38 -30.13 1.86
CA GLU A 226 4.11 -30.60 0.70
C GLU A 226 3.19 -30.71 -0.53
N VAL A 227 3.56 -30.04 -1.61
CA VAL A 227 2.89 -30.09 -2.92
C VAL A 227 3.94 -30.51 -3.96
N PRO A 228 4.12 -31.82 -4.19
CA PRO A 228 5.17 -32.35 -5.08
C PRO A 228 5.03 -31.88 -6.53
N GLU A 229 3.76 -31.76 -7.01
CA GLU A 229 3.44 -31.36 -8.37
C GLU A 229 2.29 -30.37 -8.35
N LEU A 230 2.42 -29.27 -9.11
CA LEU A 230 1.35 -28.31 -9.30
C LEU A 230 0.42 -28.73 -10.43
N ILE A 231 -0.78 -28.21 -10.41
CA ILE A 231 -1.75 -28.35 -11.50
C ILE A 231 -1.37 -27.31 -12.57
N GLU A 232 -0.56 -27.72 -13.54
CA GLU A 232 0.00 -26.82 -14.57
C GLU A 232 -1.08 -26.08 -15.39
N GLU A 233 -2.24 -26.71 -15.60
CA GLU A 233 -3.38 -26.05 -16.26
C GLU A 233 -3.90 -24.86 -15.47
N GLU A 234 -3.91 -24.96 -14.13
CA GLU A 234 -4.30 -23.86 -13.26
C GLU A 234 -3.23 -22.75 -13.23
N VAL A 235 -1.94 -23.15 -13.26
CA VAL A 235 -0.83 -22.18 -13.37
C VAL A 235 -1.00 -21.35 -14.65
N GLN A 236 -1.24 -22.01 -15.78
CA GLN A 236 -1.42 -21.29 -17.04
C GLN A 236 -2.66 -20.39 -16.99
N ARG A 237 -3.76 -20.85 -16.40
CA ARG A 237 -4.98 -20.04 -16.24
C ARG A 237 -4.76 -18.77 -15.40
N GLU A 238 -3.97 -18.85 -14.32
CA GLU A 238 -3.62 -17.68 -13.53
C GLU A 238 -2.72 -16.72 -14.31
N MET A 239 -1.75 -17.24 -15.05
CA MET A 239 -0.89 -16.43 -15.93
C MET A 239 -1.72 -15.70 -16.99
N ASP A 240 -2.61 -16.41 -17.68
CA ASP A 240 -3.44 -15.83 -18.75
C ASP A 240 -4.36 -14.74 -18.20
N ARG A 241 -4.95 -14.95 -17.02
CA ARG A 241 -5.79 -13.95 -16.35
C ARG A 241 -5.02 -12.68 -16.01
N LEU A 242 -3.86 -12.82 -15.43
CA LEU A 242 -3.02 -11.67 -15.05
C LEU A 242 -2.47 -10.96 -16.28
N GLU A 243 -2.02 -11.68 -17.30
CA GLU A 243 -1.58 -11.07 -18.55
C GLU A 243 -2.70 -10.24 -19.19
N ALA A 244 -3.93 -10.80 -19.25
CA ALA A 244 -5.07 -10.08 -19.77
C ALA A 244 -5.33 -8.77 -19.00
N ASN A 245 -5.33 -8.83 -17.67
CA ASN A 245 -5.49 -7.65 -16.82
C ASN A 245 -4.42 -6.58 -17.07
N TYR A 246 -3.15 -6.97 -17.21
CA TYR A 246 -2.07 -6.02 -17.52
C TYR A 246 -2.18 -5.41 -18.92
N ARG A 247 -2.64 -6.18 -19.89
CA ARG A 247 -2.89 -5.66 -21.25
C ARG A 247 -4.04 -4.67 -21.27
N ASP A 248 -5.08 -4.91 -20.47
CA ASP A 248 -6.18 -3.97 -20.30
C ASP A 248 -5.69 -2.67 -19.65
N ILE A 249 -4.87 -2.75 -18.61
CA ILE A 249 -4.23 -1.58 -17.98
C ILE A 249 -3.39 -0.80 -19.00
N ALA A 250 -2.55 -1.45 -19.80
CA ALA A 250 -1.75 -0.79 -20.83
C ALA A 250 -2.65 -0.03 -21.84
N SER A 251 -3.74 -0.69 -22.28
CA SER A 251 -4.73 -0.09 -23.18
C SER A 251 -5.38 1.16 -22.57
N MET A 252 -5.70 1.12 -21.27
CA MET A 252 -6.27 2.26 -20.55
C MET A 252 -5.34 3.48 -20.52
N TYR A 253 -4.02 3.25 -20.38
CA TYR A 253 -3.01 4.31 -20.46
C TYR A 253 -2.72 4.73 -21.90
N GLY A 254 -3.36 4.11 -22.90
CA GLY A 254 -3.12 4.38 -24.31
C GLY A 254 -1.70 3.98 -24.77
N GLN A 255 -1.09 3.07 -24.04
CA GLN A 255 0.26 2.55 -24.32
C GLN A 255 0.17 1.24 -25.10
N ASP A 256 1.10 1.03 -26.04
CA ASP A 256 1.35 -0.29 -26.57
C ASP A 256 2.07 -1.16 -25.51
N TRP A 257 2.01 -2.47 -25.71
CA TRP A 257 2.49 -3.43 -24.71
C TRP A 257 3.98 -3.28 -24.39
N GLU A 258 4.82 -3.08 -25.39
CA GLU A 258 6.27 -2.95 -25.22
C GLU A 258 6.62 -1.68 -24.42
N THR A 259 5.99 -0.56 -24.77
CA THR A 259 6.14 0.72 -24.05
C THR A 259 5.66 0.59 -22.61
N PHE A 260 4.52 -0.04 -22.37
CA PHE A 260 3.97 -0.22 -21.04
C PHE A 260 4.91 -1.06 -20.16
N LEU A 261 5.43 -2.18 -20.66
CA LEU A 261 6.39 -2.99 -19.91
C LEU A 261 7.66 -2.22 -19.57
N ALA A 262 8.22 -1.49 -20.54
CA ALA A 262 9.51 -0.80 -20.37
C ALA A 262 9.40 0.46 -19.48
N GLU A 263 8.40 1.30 -19.71
CA GLU A 263 8.29 2.62 -19.08
C GLU A 263 7.47 2.62 -17.78
N SER A 264 6.40 1.80 -17.73
CA SER A 264 5.51 1.75 -16.57
C SER A 264 5.92 0.69 -15.56
N LEU A 265 6.37 -0.48 -16.01
CA LEU A 265 6.74 -1.60 -15.14
C LEU A 265 8.26 -1.77 -14.98
N ALA A 266 9.07 -1.18 -15.85
CA ALA A 266 10.51 -1.35 -15.93
C ALA A 266 10.94 -2.83 -16.11
N PHE A 267 10.19 -3.59 -16.91
CA PHE A 267 10.43 -4.98 -17.27
C PHE A 267 10.73 -5.13 -18.76
N THR A 268 11.54 -6.13 -19.09
CA THR A 268 11.49 -6.75 -20.42
C THR A 268 10.33 -7.75 -20.47
N GLU A 269 9.88 -8.11 -21.67
CA GLU A 269 8.83 -9.12 -21.83
C GLU A 269 9.20 -10.46 -21.20
N GLU A 270 10.46 -10.91 -21.34
CA GLU A 270 10.99 -12.13 -20.73
C GLU A 270 10.93 -12.06 -19.19
N GLN A 271 11.31 -10.93 -18.60
CA GLN A 271 11.24 -10.73 -17.16
C GLN A 271 9.80 -10.72 -16.65
N PHE A 272 8.89 -10.07 -17.39
CA PHE A 272 7.49 -10.03 -17.05
C PHE A 272 6.88 -11.44 -17.01
N PHE A 273 7.06 -12.24 -18.04
CA PHE A 273 6.53 -13.61 -18.06
C PHE A 273 7.18 -14.53 -17.02
N ALA A 274 8.46 -14.35 -16.70
CA ALA A 274 9.11 -15.10 -15.64
C ALA A 274 8.52 -14.78 -14.24
N GLU A 275 8.24 -13.51 -13.97
CA GLU A 275 7.58 -13.09 -12.74
C GLU A 275 6.12 -13.58 -12.69
N LEU A 276 5.42 -13.52 -13.82
CA LEU A 276 4.05 -13.99 -13.97
C LEU A 276 3.94 -15.50 -13.70
N GLU A 277 4.88 -16.29 -14.23
CA GLU A 277 4.95 -17.74 -13.97
C GLU A 277 5.21 -17.99 -12.47
N THR A 278 6.15 -17.27 -11.87
CA THR A 278 6.44 -17.40 -10.44
C THR A 278 5.20 -17.13 -9.60
N TYR A 279 4.49 -16.05 -9.88
CA TYR A 279 3.25 -15.72 -9.20
C TYR A 279 2.16 -16.78 -9.43
N GLY A 280 1.95 -17.20 -10.69
CA GLY A 280 0.96 -18.23 -11.02
C GLY A 280 1.21 -19.55 -10.26
N ARG A 281 2.47 -19.96 -10.15
CA ARG A 281 2.88 -21.16 -9.40
C ARG A 281 2.62 -21.00 -7.90
N ASP A 282 2.94 -19.85 -7.32
CA ASP A 282 2.75 -19.58 -5.89
C ASP A 282 1.27 -19.54 -5.52
N ILE A 283 0.42 -18.89 -6.34
CA ILE A 283 -1.01 -18.82 -6.06
C ILE A 283 -1.70 -20.17 -6.23
N VAL A 284 -1.33 -20.97 -7.25
CA VAL A 284 -1.86 -22.32 -7.42
C VAL A 284 -1.45 -23.23 -6.28
N LYS A 285 -0.20 -23.16 -5.85
CA LYS A 285 0.27 -23.87 -4.64
C LYS A 285 -0.59 -23.52 -3.43
N SER A 286 -0.81 -22.22 -3.22
CA SER A 286 -1.65 -21.73 -2.11
C SER A 286 -3.08 -22.24 -2.22
N LYS A 287 -3.70 -22.19 -3.40
CA LYS A 287 -5.04 -22.73 -3.65
C LYS A 287 -5.12 -24.23 -3.35
N MET A 288 -4.16 -25.01 -3.84
CA MET A 288 -4.12 -26.45 -3.59
C MET A 288 -4.05 -26.74 -2.09
N ILE A 289 -3.23 -26.02 -1.34
CA ILE A 289 -3.11 -26.20 0.11
C ILE A 289 -4.40 -25.82 0.84
N VAL A 290 -4.93 -24.60 0.58
CA VAL A 290 -6.14 -24.08 1.27
C VAL A 290 -7.34 -24.99 1.03
N TYR A 291 -7.60 -25.37 -0.24
CA TYR A 291 -8.72 -26.24 -0.55
C TYR A 291 -8.54 -27.67 -0.03
N THR A 292 -7.31 -28.14 0.14
CA THR A 292 -7.04 -29.41 0.84
C THR A 292 -7.39 -29.32 2.31
N PHE A 293 -7.00 -28.25 3.00
CA PHE A 293 -7.41 -27.98 4.38
C PHE A 293 -8.95 -27.87 4.47
N ALA A 294 -9.58 -27.14 3.57
CA ALA A 294 -11.02 -26.98 3.55
C ALA A 294 -11.74 -28.34 3.43
N LYS A 295 -11.26 -29.20 2.53
CA LYS A 295 -11.78 -30.57 2.40
C LYS A 295 -11.55 -31.41 3.66
N ALA A 296 -10.37 -31.34 4.27
CA ALA A 296 -10.02 -32.08 5.49
C ALA A 296 -10.90 -31.65 6.69
N GLU A 297 -11.18 -30.36 6.81
CA GLU A 297 -11.96 -29.79 7.92
C GLU A 297 -13.47 -29.72 7.64
N GLY A 298 -13.91 -30.09 6.42
CA GLY A 298 -15.31 -29.97 6.03
C GLY A 298 -15.81 -28.53 6.01
N VAL A 299 -14.99 -27.61 5.54
CA VAL A 299 -15.26 -26.17 5.40
C VAL A 299 -15.60 -25.88 3.94
N ALA A 300 -16.62 -25.06 3.72
CA ALA A 300 -16.95 -24.51 2.42
C ALA A 300 -17.44 -23.07 2.57
N VAL A 301 -17.19 -22.24 1.57
CA VAL A 301 -17.77 -20.91 1.45
C VAL A 301 -19.13 -21.05 0.76
N THR A 302 -20.18 -20.58 1.39
CA THR A 302 -21.51 -20.58 0.79
C THR A 302 -21.66 -19.41 -0.19
N GLN A 303 -22.65 -19.52 -1.10
CA GLN A 303 -22.96 -18.45 -2.03
C GLN A 303 -23.31 -17.14 -1.30
N ASP A 304 -24.09 -17.23 -0.22
CA ASP A 304 -24.48 -16.05 0.58
C ASP A 304 -23.26 -15.38 1.23
N GLU A 305 -22.28 -16.15 1.73
CA GLU A 305 -21.05 -15.62 2.30
C GLU A 305 -20.17 -14.95 1.25
N TYR A 306 -20.11 -15.53 0.06
CA TYR A 306 -19.36 -14.95 -1.05
C TYR A 306 -20.01 -13.65 -1.53
N GLU A 307 -21.33 -13.62 -1.73
CA GLU A 307 -22.05 -12.39 -2.10
C GLU A 307 -21.90 -11.29 -1.05
N ALA A 308 -21.95 -11.63 0.24
CA ALA A 308 -21.72 -10.68 1.31
C ALA A 308 -20.30 -10.09 1.28
N ALA A 309 -19.29 -10.91 0.92
CA ALA A 309 -17.92 -10.40 0.77
C ALA A 309 -17.76 -9.50 -0.47
N LEU A 310 -18.48 -9.76 -1.56
CA LEU A 310 -18.51 -8.84 -2.70
C LEU A 310 -19.13 -7.49 -2.33
N ASP A 311 -20.22 -7.51 -1.58
CA ASP A 311 -20.84 -6.29 -1.07
C ASP A 311 -19.88 -5.51 -0.15
N GLU A 312 -19.14 -6.21 0.72
CA GLU A 312 -18.14 -5.60 1.60
C GLU A 312 -17.00 -4.95 0.80
N VAL A 313 -16.51 -5.61 -0.25
CA VAL A 313 -15.51 -5.03 -1.18
C VAL A 313 -16.03 -3.73 -1.78
N MET A 314 -17.26 -3.71 -2.29
CA MET A 314 -17.85 -2.50 -2.86
C MET A 314 -17.98 -1.39 -1.81
N LEU A 315 -18.47 -1.71 -0.62
CA LEU A 315 -18.64 -0.76 0.47
C LEU A 315 -17.31 -0.18 0.95
N SER A 316 -16.25 -0.98 1.02
CA SER A 316 -14.91 -0.51 1.41
C SER A 316 -14.34 0.53 0.45
N LEU A 317 -14.77 0.48 -0.82
CA LEU A 317 -14.43 1.46 -1.85
C LEU A 317 -15.43 2.64 -1.91
N GLY A 318 -16.43 2.66 -1.01
CA GLY A 318 -17.49 3.68 -1.00
C GLY A 318 -18.50 3.54 -2.14
N ILE A 319 -18.59 2.36 -2.76
CA ILE A 319 -19.47 2.05 -3.88
C ILE A 319 -20.60 1.16 -3.39
N ASN A 320 -21.84 1.49 -3.68
CA ASN A 320 -23.02 0.77 -3.22
C ASN A 320 -23.85 0.12 -4.36
N GLU A 321 -23.41 0.27 -5.61
CA GLU A 321 -24.10 -0.30 -6.77
C GLU A 321 -23.09 -0.97 -7.72
N PRO A 322 -23.33 -2.21 -8.19
CA PRO A 322 -22.42 -2.92 -9.10
C PRO A 322 -22.13 -2.18 -10.41
N SER A 323 -23.10 -1.44 -10.93
CA SER A 323 -22.93 -0.64 -12.16
C SER A 323 -21.96 0.54 -11.96
N LEU A 324 -21.91 1.12 -10.76
CA LEU A 324 -20.92 2.13 -10.40
C LEU A 324 -19.55 1.49 -10.18
N PHE A 325 -19.52 0.29 -9.60
CA PHE A 325 -18.27 -0.45 -9.44
C PHE A 325 -17.61 -0.70 -10.80
N GLU A 326 -18.35 -1.25 -11.76
CA GLU A 326 -17.88 -1.50 -13.11
C GLU A 326 -17.41 -0.20 -13.80
N MET A 327 -18.14 0.91 -13.61
CA MET A 327 -17.78 2.21 -14.15
C MET A 327 -16.47 2.77 -13.56
N TYR A 328 -16.22 2.57 -12.25
CA TYR A 328 -15.02 3.12 -11.58
C TYR A 328 -13.83 2.17 -11.65
N MET A 329 -14.07 0.86 -11.56
CA MET A 329 -13.02 -0.16 -11.49
C MET A 329 -12.68 -0.77 -12.84
N GLY A 330 -13.53 -0.57 -13.86
CA GLY A 330 -13.32 -1.05 -15.22
C GLY A 330 -13.57 -2.56 -15.39
N CYS A 331 -13.99 -3.24 -14.35
CA CYS A 331 -14.33 -4.66 -14.37
C CYS A 331 -15.52 -4.92 -13.46
N SER A 332 -16.18 -6.05 -13.61
CA SER A 332 -17.25 -6.46 -12.68
C SER A 332 -16.68 -6.73 -11.28
N VAL A 333 -17.55 -6.70 -10.27
CA VAL A 333 -17.10 -7.02 -8.89
C VAL A 333 -16.63 -8.48 -8.80
N GLU A 334 -17.20 -9.36 -9.58
CA GLU A 334 -16.79 -10.78 -9.66
C GLU A 334 -15.40 -10.94 -10.29
N GLU A 335 -15.11 -10.22 -11.38
CA GLU A 335 -13.77 -10.20 -11.98
C GLU A 335 -12.72 -9.63 -11.01
N TYR A 336 -13.06 -8.53 -10.33
CA TYR A 336 -12.22 -7.98 -9.28
C TYR A 336 -11.97 -8.97 -8.15
N ALA A 337 -13.02 -9.66 -7.71
CA ALA A 337 -12.92 -10.68 -6.67
C ALA A 337 -12.06 -11.88 -7.09
N ALA A 338 -12.15 -12.29 -8.36
CA ALA A 338 -11.31 -13.35 -8.91
C ALA A 338 -9.84 -12.94 -8.98
N LEU A 339 -9.54 -11.71 -9.43
CA LEU A 339 -8.18 -11.16 -9.45
C LEU A 339 -7.57 -11.02 -8.04
N ASN A 340 -8.40 -10.68 -7.04
CA ASN A 340 -7.97 -10.50 -5.66
C ASN A 340 -8.17 -11.75 -4.79
N HIS A 341 -8.52 -12.88 -5.41
CA HIS A 341 -8.66 -14.18 -4.75
C HIS A 341 -9.60 -14.17 -3.53
N ILE A 342 -10.71 -13.43 -3.60
CA ILE A 342 -11.65 -13.25 -2.46
C ILE A 342 -12.17 -14.60 -1.94
N HIS A 343 -12.57 -15.51 -2.83
CA HIS A 343 -13.03 -16.83 -2.41
C HIS A 343 -11.96 -17.65 -1.68
N LEU A 344 -10.69 -17.60 -2.16
CA LEU A 344 -9.56 -18.26 -1.51
C LEU A 344 -9.34 -17.70 -0.10
N ASN A 345 -9.37 -16.37 0.05
CA ASN A 345 -9.17 -15.69 1.32
C ASN A 345 -10.28 -16.02 2.33
N LEU A 346 -11.54 -16.03 1.89
CA LEU A 346 -12.69 -16.48 2.70
C LEU A 346 -12.54 -17.93 3.14
N THR A 347 -12.15 -18.81 2.21
CA THR A 347 -11.92 -20.22 2.52
C THR A 347 -10.81 -20.38 3.56
N LEU A 348 -9.70 -19.68 3.39
CA LEU A 348 -8.59 -19.68 4.34
C LEU A 348 -9.04 -19.19 5.72
N ASP A 349 -9.72 -18.07 5.80
CA ASP A 349 -10.24 -17.55 7.06
C ASP A 349 -11.16 -18.54 7.76
N LYS A 350 -12.06 -19.20 7.04
CA LYS A 350 -12.94 -20.25 7.59
C LYS A 350 -12.15 -21.47 8.08
N VAL A 351 -11.11 -21.87 7.35
CA VAL A 351 -10.22 -22.97 7.75
C VAL A 351 -9.49 -22.59 9.04
N LEU A 352 -8.88 -21.42 9.10
CA LEU A 352 -8.16 -20.94 10.29
C LEU A 352 -9.08 -20.83 11.51
N ASN A 353 -10.29 -20.30 11.30
CA ASN A 353 -11.32 -20.21 12.35
C ASN A 353 -11.74 -21.60 12.87
N LYS A 354 -11.76 -22.60 12.00
CA LYS A 354 -12.12 -23.96 12.37
C LYS A 354 -11.00 -24.67 13.15
N ILE A 355 -9.75 -24.50 12.72
CA ILE A 355 -8.58 -25.17 13.31
C ILE A 355 -8.15 -24.47 14.61
N TYR A 356 -8.22 -23.14 14.64
CA TYR A 356 -7.76 -22.30 15.77
C TYR A 356 -8.85 -21.32 16.23
N PRO A 357 -9.98 -21.81 16.74
CA PRO A 357 -11.11 -20.96 17.10
C PRO A 357 -10.78 -19.94 18.19
N ASP A 358 -9.86 -20.26 19.10
CA ASP A 358 -9.49 -19.37 20.21
C ASP A 358 -8.68 -18.15 19.74
N VAL A 359 -7.91 -18.28 18.67
CA VAL A 359 -7.13 -17.18 18.08
C VAL A 359 -8.03 -16.21 17.31
N VAL A 360 -9.14 -16.70 16.77
CA VAL A 360 -9.99 -15.92 15.85
C VAL A 360 -11.22 -15.33 16.54
N THR A 361 -11.67 -15.90 17.66
CA THR A 361 -12.84 -15.41 18.40
C THR A 361 -12.64 -14.03 19.04
N ASN A 362 -11.40 -13.58 19.19
CA ASN A 362 -11.08 -12.22 19.64
C ASN A 362 -11.10 -11.19 18.51
N SER A 363 -11.22 -11.59 17.25
CA SER A 363 -11.35 -10.64 16.16
C SER A 363 -12.75 -10.02 16.17
N SER A 364 -12.82 -8.70 16.25
CA SER A 364 -14.03 -7.88 16.23
C SER A 364 -14.76 -7.88 14.87
N LEU A 365 -14.59 -8.90 14.05
CA LEU A 365 -15.39 -9.19 12.85
C LEU A 365 -16.79 -9.76 13.19
N LYS A 366 -17.23 -9.68 14.43
CA LYS A 366 -18.64 -9.68 14.73
C LYS A 366 -19.14 -8.23 14.58
N ALA A 367 -19.49 -7.87 13.35
CA ALA A 367 -20.40 -6.76 13.12
C ALA A 367 -21.69 -7.04 13.92
N GLU A 368 -21.95 -6.23 14.95
CA GLU A 368 -23.29 -6.01 15.46
C GLU A 368 -24.08 -5.13 14.48
#